data_c5ff739e3d90cde31e15dc1cd017b5c8
#
_entry.id   c5ff739e3d90cde31e15dc1cd017b5c8
#
_cell.length_a   1.000
_cell.length_b   1.000
_cell.length_c   1.000
_cell.angle_alpha   90.00
_cell.angle_beta   90.00
_cell.angle_gamma   90.00
#
_symmetry.space_group_name_H-M   'P 1'
#
loop_
_entity.id
_entity.type
_entity.pdbx_description
1 polymer ?
#
loop_
_entity_poly.entity_id
_entity_poly.type
_entity_poly.pdbx_seq_one_letter_code
_entity_poly.pdbx_strand_id
1 'polypeptide(L)'
;ALLVALDDPDSETCISVIWALAAIGDPTVVDDVEGMYLSDDAGVRKMAVYALGVLPPDDRAATLRNALDDNAPDVRWNAAVALARHGRDEGLAVIGRMLDREYVERNVRRTQTTDSTVDPIASVMMSGLQAVGSLRASVLRSEVEELSRTDASLRVREIALRTIGLLGSSRAEVRGVQRRN
;
A
#
# COMPACT_ATOMS: atom_id res chain seq x y z
N ALA A 1 18.73 10.09 -19.22
CA ALA A 1 19.83 9.98 -18.24
C ALA A 1 19.42 9.08 -17.06
N LEU A 2 18.26 9.32 -16.40
CA LEU A 2 17.81 8.50 -15.24
C LEU A 2 17.55 7.04 -15.62
N LEU A 3 16.95 6.75 -16.77
CA LEU A 3 16.65 5.39 -17.21
C LEU A 3 17.88 4.50 -17.32
N VAL A 4 19.04 5.06 -17.74
CA VAL A 4 20.31 4.32 -17.81
C VAL A 4 20.78 3.87 -16.42
N ALA A 5 20.43 4.59 -15.37
CA ALA A 5 20.79 4.24 -14.00
C ALA A 5 19.89 3.16 -13.36
N LEU A 6 18.84 2.71 -14.05
CA LEU A 6 18.08 1.52 -13.64
C LEU A 6 18.88 0.22 -13.85
N ASP A 7 19.88 0.24 -14.74
CA ASP A 7 20.78 -0.89 -15.00
C ASP A 7 22.00 -0.90 -14.07
N ASP A 8 22.06 -0.01 -13.07
CA ASP A 8 23.15 0.03 -12.11
C ASP A 8 23.18 -1.24 -11.25
N PRO A 9 24.34 -1.88 -11.04
CA PRO A 9 24.44 -3.07 -10.20
C PRO A 9 24.15 -2.81 -8.71
N ASP A 10 24.16 -1.54 -8.27
CA ASP A 10 23.83 -1.14 -6.91
C ASP A 10 22.32 -0.97 -6.72
N SER A 11 21.72 -1.83 -5.89
CA SER A 11 20.29 -1.79 -5.61
C SER A 11 19.83 -0.47 -4.97
N GLU A 12 20.66 0.21 -4.17
CA GLU A 12 20.30 1.49 -3.55
C GLU A 12 20.19 2.60 -4.60
N THR A 13 21.08 2.56 -5.61
CA THR A 13 21.01 3.45 -6.78
C THR A 13 19.71 3.20 -7.54
N CYS A 14 19.39 1.95 -7.87
CA CYS A 14 18.13 1.61 -8.56
C CYS A 14 16.91 2.09 -7.78
N ILE A 15 16.85 1.83 -6.47
CA ILE A 15 15.75 2.27 -5.59
C ILE A 15 15.59 3.79 -5.65
N SER A 16 16.70 4.54 -5.57
CA SER A 16 16.69 6.00 -5.60
C SER A 16 16.21 6.55 -6.95
N VAL A 17 16.61 5.91 -8.04
CA VAL A 17 16.17 6.26 -9.40
C VAL A 17 14.70 5.99 -9.60
N ILE A 18 14.20 4.80 -9.21
CA ILE A 18 12.77 4.46 -9.31
C ILE A 18 11.94 5.46 -8.49
N TRP A 19 12.39 5.81 -7.28
CA TRP A 19 11.71 6.81 -6.46
C TRP A 19 11.65 8.18 -7.15
N ALA A 20 12.76 8.62 -7.77
CA ALA A 20 12.81 9.89 -8.52
C ALA A 20 11.88 9.87 -9.73
N LEU A 21 11.83 8.76 -10.49
CA LEU A 21 10.92 8.59 -11.62
C LEU A 21 9.45 8.64 -11.19
N ALA A 22 9.12 7.97 -10.08
CA ALA A 22 7.78 8.01 -9.48
C ALA A 22 7.39 9.44 -9.04
N ALA A 23 8.35 10.21 -8.48
CA ALA A 23 8.12 11.59 -8.05
C ALA A 23 7.93 12.56 -9.24
N ILE A 24 8.61 12.31 -10.36
CA ILE A 24 8.42 13.08 -11.61
C ILE A 24 7.04 12.81 -12.21
N GLY A 25 6.53 11.59 -12.09
CA GLY A 25 5.19 11.21 -12.56
C GLY A 25 5.05 11.11 -14.07
N ASP A 26 6.16 10.94 -14.82
CA ASP A 26 6.13 10.80 -16.28
C ASP A 26 5.59 9.41 -16.67
N PRO A 27 4.45 9.33 -17.38
CA PRO A 27 3.88 8.05 -17.79
C PRO A 27 4.77 7.27 -18.79
N THR A 28 5.70 7.90 -19.45
CA THR A 28 6.57 7.23 -20.45
C THR A 28 7.58 6.27 -19.84
N VAL A 29 7.82 6.36 -18.51
CA VAL A 29 8.78 5.50 -17.81
C VAL A 29 8.14 4.25 -17.19
N VAL A 30 6.85 4.06 -17.35
CA VAL A 30 6.09 3.00 -16.65
C VAL A 30 6.58 1.61 -17.02
N ASP A 31 6.90 1.37 -18.30
CA ASP A 31 7.43 0.08 -18.78
C ASP A 31 8.80 -0.24 -18.18
N ASP A 32 9.69 0.77 -18.11
CA ASP A 32 11.01 0.61 -17.50
C ASP A 32 10.90 0.30 -16.01
N VAL A 33 10.02 1.02 -15.30
CA VAL A 33 9.74 0.79 -13.87
C VAL A 33 9.11 -0.58 -13.64
N GLU A 34 8.18 -1.03 -14.50
CA GLU A 34 7.58 -2.37 -14.41
C GLU A 34 8.64 -3.46 -14.56
N GLY A 35 9.59 -3.28 -15.47
CA GLY A 35 10.72 -4.20 -15.64
C GLY A 35 11.52 -4.41 -14.36
N MET A 36 11.61 -3.41 -13.50
CA MET A 36 12.33 -3.50 -12.22
C MET A 36 11.65 -4.43 -11.20
N TYR A 37 10.39 -4.81 -11.40
CA TYR A 37 9.74 -5.84 -10.60
C TYR A 37 10.35 -7.24 -10.80
N LEU A 38 11.11 -7.46 -11.86
CA LEU A 38 11.81 -8.73 -12.12
C LEU A 38 13.16 -8.85 -11.37
N SER A 39 13.57 -7.83 -10.62
CA SER A 39 14.83 -7.83 -9.87
C SER A 39 14.86 -8.93 -8.79
N ASP A 40 16.03 -9.53 -8.58
CA ASP A 40 16.28 -10.45 -7.47
C ASP A 40 16.22 -9.72 -6.12
N ASP A 41 16.52 -8.42 -6.07
CA ASP A 41 16.47 -7.60 -4.85
C ASP A 41 15.04 -7.20 -4.49
N ALA A 42 14.60 -7.60 -3.30
CA ALA A 42 13.25 -7.32 -2.82
C ALA A 42 12.99 -5.82 -2.58
N GLY A 43 14.02 -5.03 -2.27
CA GLY A 43 13.92 -3.58 -2.11
C GLY A 43 13.63 -2.88 -3.44
N VAL A 44 14.30 -3.33 -4.51
CA VAL A 44 14.05 -2.86 -5.89
C VAL A 44 12.64 -3.22 -6.32
N ARG A 45 12.21 -4.49 -6.15
CA ARG A 45 10.85 -4.92 -6.48
C ARG A 45 9.79 -4.14 -5.71
N LYS A 46 10.02 -3.93 -4.40
CA LYS A 46 9.14 -3.10 -3.55
C LYS A 46 8.99 -1.68 -4.11
N MET A 47 10.10 -1.06 -4.50
CA MET A 47 10.08 0.30 -5.02
C MET A 47 9.40 0.37 -6.39
N ALA A 48 9.62 -0.62 -7.26
CA ALA A 48 8.92 -0.72 -8.55
C ALA A 48 7.40 -0.80 -8.34
N VAL A 49 6.94 -1.70 -7.47
CA VAL A 49 5.51 -1.86 -7.14
C VAL A 49 4.92 -0.58 -6.52
N TYR A 50 5.67 0.11 -5.64
CA TYR A 50 5.24 1.41 -5.11
C TYR A 50 5.08 2.44 -6.23
N ALA A 51 6.06 2.54 -7.14
CA ALA A 51 6.04 3.48 -8.25
C ALA A 51 4.87 3.22 -9.21
N LEU A 52 4.58 1.94 -9.54
CA LEU A 52 3.40 1.56 -10.31
C LEU A 52 2.08 1.94 -9.64
N GLY A 53 2.06 2.04 -8.32
CA GLY A 53 0.89 2.48 -7.55
C GLY A 53 0.69 4.00 -7.49
N VAL A 54 1.67 4.81 -7.91
CA VAL A 54 1.59 6.28 -7.91
C VAL A 54 1.67 6.90 -9.30
N LEU A 55 2.26 6.20 -10.26
CA LEU A 55 2.25 6.60 -11.67
C LEU A 55 0.82 6.51 -12.23
N PRO A 56 0.49 7.30 -13.27
CA PRO A 56 -0.83 7.27 -13.86
C PRO A 56 -1.28 5.84 -14.19
N PRO A 57 -2.57 5.52 -14.00
CA PRO A 57 -3.11 4.20 -14.23
C PRO A 57 -3.00 3.87 -15.72
N ASP A 58 -1.98 3.13 -16.04
CA ASP A 58 -1.91 2.32 -17.24
C ASP A 58 -2.28 0.89 -16.85
N ASP A 59 -2.61 0.01 -17.78
CA ASP A 59 -3.14 -1.33 -17.46
C ASP A 59 -2.08 -2.28 -16.84
N ARG A 60 -1.51 -1.89 -15.70
CA ARG A 60 -0.48 -2.65 -14.94
C ARG A 60 -1.06 -3.50 -13.81
N ALA A 61 -2.37 -3.63 -13.78
CA ALA A 61 -3.06 -4.42 -12.77
C ALA A 61 -2.61 -5.89 -12.75
N ALA A 62 -2.13 -6.43 -13.87
CA ALA A 62 -1.61 -7.80 -13.93
C ALA A 62 -0.35 -7.93 -13.08
N THR A 63 0.62 -7.04 -13.23
CA THR A 63 1.86 -7.03 -12.45
C THR A 63 1.60 -6.78 -10.96
N LEU A 64 0.71 -5.84 -10.63
CA LEU A 64 0.32 -5.59 -9.26
C LEU A 64 -0.39 -6.80 -8.63
N ARG A 65 -1.23 -7.54 -9.37
CA ARG A 65 -1.83 -8.78 -8.89
C ARG A 65 -0.78 -9.87 -8.64
N ASN A 66 0.17 -10.06 -9.57
CA ASN A 66 1.26 -11.01 -9.38
C ASN A 66 2.08 -10.65 -8.12
N ALA A 67 2.29 -9.38 -7.87
CA ALA A 67 3.02 -8.89 -6.70
C ALA A 67 2.29 -9.13 -5.35
N LEU A 68 1.00 -9.46 -5.34
CA LEU A 68 0.30 -9.89 -4.12
C LEU A 68 0.83 -11.24 -3.59
N ASP A 69 1.44 -12.05 -4.43
CA ASP A 69 2.00 -13.36 -4.09
C ASP A 69 3.54 -13.34 -4.00
N ASP A 70 4.18 -12.17 -4.05
CA ASP A 70 5.63 -12.04 -3.90
C ASP A 70 6.10 -12.67 -2.58
N ASN A 71 7.30 -13.26 -2.59
CA ASN A 71 7.89 -13.89 -1.41
C ASN A 71 8.20 -12.89 -0.29
N ALA A 72 8.47 -11.61 -0.63
CA ALA A 72 8.75 -10.54 0.33
C ALA A 72 7.46 -9.86 0.80
N PRO A 73 7.20 -9.81 2.12
CA PRO A 73 5.99 -9.17 2.67
C PRO A 73 5.81 -7.71 2.24
N ASP A 74 6.90 -6.94 2.23
CA ASP A 74 6.89 -5.52 1.86
C ASP A 74 6.44 -5.29 0.41
N VAL A 75 6.77 -6.21 -0.50
CA VAL A 75 6.31 -6.17 -1.90
C VAL A 75 4.81 -6.43 -1.96
N ARG A 76 4.32 -7.47 -1.26
CA ARG A 76 2.88 -7.77 -1.19
C ARG A 76 2.06 -6.61 -0.64
N TRP A 77 2.54 -5.97 0.44
CA TRP A 77 1.85 -4.82 1.06
C TRP A 77 1.76 -3.63 0.12
N ASN A 78 2.87 -3.31 -0.58
CA ASN A 78 2.85 -2.23 -1.57
C ASN A 78 1.92 -2.55 -2.74
N ALA A 79 1.88 -3.81 -3.21
CA ALA A 79 0.97 -4.24 -4.27
C ALA A 79 -0.51 -4.06 -3.88
N ALA A 80 -0.88 -4.48 -2.66
CA ALA A 80 -2.23 -4.32 -2.16
C ALA A 80 -2.64 -2.84 -2.03
N VAL A 81 -1.74 -1.99 -1.54
CA VAL A 81 -1.97 -0.54 -1.44
C VAL A 81 -2.04 0.11 -2.82
N ALA A 82 -1.19 -0.30 -3.77
CA ALA A 82 -1.21 0.19 -5.15
C ALA A 82 -2.54 -0.14 -5.84
N LEU A 83 -3.00 -1.39 -5.75
CA LEU A 83 -4.32 -1.80 -6.26
C LEU A 83 -5.44 -0.98 -5.63
N ALA A 84 -5.42 -0.77 -4.32
CA ALA A 84 -6.42 0.03 -3.63
C ALA A 84 -6.44 1.50 -4.09
N ARG A 85 -5.28 2.10 -4.38
CA ARG A 85 -5.19 3.45 -4.97
C ARG A 85 -5.85 3.53 -6.35
N HIS A 86 -5.77 2.45 -7.12
CA HIS A 86 -6.42 2.32 -8.42
C HIS A 86 -7.90 1.88 -8.32
N GLY A 87 -8.48 1.87 -7.10
CA GLY A 87 -9.88 1.49 -6.86
C GLY A 87 -10.17 0.00 -7.03
N ARG A 88 -9.14 -0.85 -6.97
CA ARG A 88 -9.20 -2.30 -7.16
C ARG A 88 -9.11 -3.02 -5.84
N ASP A 89 -9.97 -4.02 -5.64
CA ASP A 89 -10.15 -4.72 -4.36
C ASP A 89 -9.45 -6.09 -4.28
N GLU A 90 -8.74 -6.50 -5.34
CA GLU A 90 -8.04 -7.79 -5.39
C GLU A 90 -7.01 -7.97 -4.26
N GLY A 91 -6.50 -6.87 -3.69
CA GLY A 91 -5.57 -6.86 -2.56
C GLY A 91 -6.20 -7.00 -1.17
N LEU A 92 -7.54 -7.12 -1.04
CA LEU A 92 -8.23 -7.07 0.27
C LEU A 92 -7.74 -8.13 1.28
N ALA A 93 -7.40 -9.33 0.83
CA ALA A 93 -6.87 -10.36 1.72
C ALA A 93 -5.51 -9.97 2.31
N VAL A 94 -4.65 -9.31 1.54
CA VAL A 94 -3.36 -8.79 2.01
C VAL A 94 -3.58 -7.60 2.93
N ILE A 95 -4.50 -6.69 2.57
CA ILE A 95 -4.88 -5.53 3.40
C ILE A 95 -5.39 -6.01 4.77
N GLY A 96 -6.25 -7.04 4.83
CA GLY A 96 -6.70 -7.63 6.09
C GLY A 96 -5.54 -8.10 6.98
N ARG A 97 -4.51 -8.74 6.39
CA ARG A 97 -3.29 -9.12 7.12
C ARG A 97 -2.47 -7.92 7.60
N MET A 98 -2.48 -6.80 6.87
CA MET A 98 -1.81 -5.56 7.31
C MET A 98 -2.50 -4.93 8.53
N LEU A 99 -3.73 -5.30 8.82
CA LEU A 99 -4.45 -4.87 10.04
C LEU A 99 -4.18 -5.78 11.24
N ASP A 100 -3.57 -6.94 11.05
CA ASP A 100 -3.15 -7.84 12.13
C ASP A 100 -1.75 -7.44 12.62
N ARG A 101 -1.68 -6.84 13.83
CA ARG A 101 -0.42 -6.38 14.42
C ARG A 101 0.59 -7.50 14.59
N GLU A 102 0.17 -8.67 15.08
CA GLU A 102 1.09 -9.78 15.30
C GLU A 102 1.67 -10.30 13.99
N TYR A 103 0.86 -10.34 12.93
CA TYR A 103 1.34 -10.69 11.59
C TYR A 103 2.35 -9.67 11.10
N VAL A 104 2.08 -8.38 11.23
CA VAL A 104 3.00 -7.30 10.80
C VAL A 104 4.31 -7.37 11.58
N GLU A 105 4.26 -7.51 12.90
CA GLU A 105 5.45 -7.63 13.76
C GLU A 105 6.38 -8.78 13.36
N ARG A 106 5.81 -9.93 13.01
CA ARG A 106 6.58 -11.10 12.56
C ARG A 106 7.24 -10.90 11.20
N ASN A 107 6.68 -10.04 10.36
CA ASN A 107 7.10 -9.87 8.96
C ASN A 107 7.85 -8.56 8.70
N VAL A 108 7.76 -7.56 9.58
CA VAL A 108 8.55 -6.34 9.46
C VAL A 108 10.01 -6.67 9.72
N ARG A 109 10.87 -6.43 8.73
CA ARG A 109 12.31 -6.45 8.94
C ARG A 109 12.67 -5.26 9.82
N ARG A 110 13.16 -5.51 11.02
CA ARG A 110 13.77 -4.49 11.85
C ARG A 110 15.07 -4.05 11.20
N THR A 111 14.98 -3.06 10.32
CA THR A 111 16.15 -2.32 9.91
C THR A 111 16.72 -1.65 11.16
N GLN A 112 17.96 -1.98 11.49
CA GLN A 112 18.70 -1.32 12.58
C GLN A 112 19.08 0.11 12.11
N THR A 113 18.09 0.97 11.97
CA THR A 113 18.32 2.40 11.84
C THR A 113 18.16 3.02 13.22
N THR A 114 19.27 3.48 13.77
CA THR A 114 19.43 4.08 15.09
C THR A 114 18.68 5.41 15.27
N ASP A 115 17.91 5.85 14.28
CA ASP A 115 17.21 7.15 14.30
C ASP A 115 15.81 7.05 13.66
N SER A 116 15.02 6.07 14.07
CA SER A 116 13.64 5.95 13.59
C SER A 116 12.66 6.49 14.62
N THR A 117 12.22 7.72 14.43
CA THR A 117 11.03 8.29 15.08
C THR A 117 9.74 7.66 14.57
N VAL A 118 9.82 6.76 13.59
CA VAL A 118 8.69 6.11 12.91
C VAL A 118 8.64 4.64 13.31
N ASP A 119 7.55 4.23 13.96
CA ASP A 119 7.26 2.82 14.21
C ASP A 119 6.91 2.14 12.86
N PRO A 120 7.74 1.22 12.35
CA PRO A 120 7.52 0.58 11.06
C PRO A 120 6.26 -0.29 11.05
N ILE A 121 5.89 -0.88 12.21
CA ILE A 121 4.67 -1.68 12.36
C ILE A 121 3.45 -0.78 12.19
N ALA A 122 3.40 0.32 12.94
CA ALA A 122 2.33 1.28 12.82
C ALA A 122 2.22 1.84 11.39
N SER A 123 3.34 2.05 10.69
CA SER A 123 3.34 2.54 9.30
C SER A 123 2.66 1.57 8.33
N VAL A 124 2.94 0.27 8.43
CA VAL A 124 2.28 -0.75 7.62
C VAL A 124 0.78 -0.78 7.91
N MET A 125 0.40 -0.81 9.19
CA MET A 125 -1.00 -0.85 9.61
C MET A 125 -1.78 0.39 9.15
N MET A 126 -1.18 1.59 9.27
CA MET A 126 -1.78 2.83 8.77
C MET A 126 -2.00 2.82 7.26
N SER A 127 -1.05 2.26 6.49
CA SER A 127 -1.20 2.10 5.04
C SER A 127 -2.36 1.15 4.69
N GLY A 128 -2.52 0.05 5.44
CA GLY A 128 -3.65 -0.86 5.32
C GLY A 128 -4.99 -0.16 5.62
N LEU A 129 -5.07 0.60 6.72
CA LEU A 129 -6.26 1.38 7.08
C LEU A 129 -6.63 2.43 6.01
N GLN A 130 -5.64 3.11 5.44
CA GLN A 130 -5.86 4.05 4.33
C GLN A 130 -6.42 3.34 3.09
N ALA A 131 -5.89 2.16 2.75
CA ALA A 131 -6.39 1.35 1.64
C ALA A 131 -7.86 0.91 1.88
N VAL A 132 -8.22 0.49 3.10
CA VAL A 132 -9.61 0.20 3.50
C VAL A 132 -10.51 1.41 3.28
N GLY A 133 -10.06 2.59 3.70
CA GLY A 133 -10.80 3.83 3.53
C GLY A 133 -11.00 4.23 2.06
N SER A 134 -9.95 4.10 1.23
CA SER A 134 -9.99 4.40 -0.20
C SER A 134 -10.98 3.50 -0.95
N LEU A 135 -10.98 2.21 -0.64
CA LEU A 135 -11.89 1.21 -1.23
C LEU A 135 -13.29 1.24 -0.60
N ARG A 136 -13.47 1.94 0.53
CA ARG A 136 -14.67 1.81 1.37
C ARG A 136 -15.01 0.34 1.69
N ALA A 137 -13.97 -0.46 1.98
CA ALA A 137 -14.05 -1.90 2.16
C ALA A 137 -14.77 -2.27 3.47
N SER A 138 -16.09 -2.24 3.46
CA SER A 138 -16.92 -2.50 4.65
C SER A 138 -16.78 -3.94 5.18
N VAL A 139 -16.23 -4.85 4.39
CA VAL A 139 -15.92 -6.23 4.81
C VAL A 139 -14.89 -6.30 5.93
N LEU A 140 -13.99 -5.29 6.02
CA LEU A 140 -12.95 -5.18 7.06
C LEU A 140 -13.36 -4.24 8.21
N ARG A 141 -14.65 -3.90 8.33
CA ARG A 141 -15.14 -2.96 9.35
C ARG A 141 -14.86 -3.43 10.78
N SER A 142 -15.07 -4.71 11.07
CA SER A 142 -14.86 -5.28 12.41
C SER A 142 -13.43 -5.14 12.89
N GLU A 143 -12.46 -5.42 12.01
CA GLU A 143 -11.04 -5.29 12.28
C GLU A 143 -10.66 -3.83 12.52
N VAL A 144 -11.19 -2.91 11.71
CA VAL A 144 -10.95 -1.47 11.88
C VAL A 144 -11.54 -0.95 13.20
N GLU A 145 -12.74 -1.38 13.57
CA GLU A 145 -13.39 -1.02 14.85
C GLU A 145 -12.60 -1.55 16.04
N GLU A 146 -12.05 -2.75 15.96
CA GLU A 146 -11.21 -3.32 17.00
C GLU A 146 -9.92 -2.52 17.16
N LEU A 147 -9.21 -2.26 16.06
CA LEU A 147 -7.98 -1.45 16.08
C LEU A 147 -8.21 -0.06 16.67
N SER A 148 -9.35 0.56 16.40
CA SER A 148 -9.66 1.89 16.94
C SER A 148 -9.74 1.92 18.47
N ARG A 149 -10.00 0.77 19.11
CA ARG A 149 -10.15 0.64 20.56
C ARG A 149 -8.92 0.09 21.25
N THR A 150 -8.24 -0.87 20.61
CA THR A 150 -7.30 -1.76 21.32
C THR A 150 -5.85 -1.63 20.84
N ASP A 151 -5.59 -1.06 19.66
CA ASP A 151 -4.23 -1.01 19.13
C ASP A 151 -3.26 -0.27 20.06
N ALA A 152 -2.03 -0.76 20.17
CA ALA A 152 -0.99 -0.17 21.04
C ALA A 152 -0.59 1.24 20.56
N SER A 153 -0.63 1.51 19.25
CA SER A 153 -0.28 2.80 18.67
C SER A 153 -1.47 3.76 18.65
N LEU A 154 -1.33 4.91 19.30
CA LEU A 154 -2.33 5.99 19.24
C LEU A 154 -2.60 6.45 17.81
N ARG A 155 -1.58 6.48 16.96
CA ARG A 155 -1.72 6.86 15.54
C ARG A 155 -2.58 5.86 14.77
N VAL A 156 -2.36 4.57 15.00
CA VAL A 156 -3.19 3.52 14.36
C VAL A 156 -4.64 3.67 14.81
N ARG A 157 -4.90 3.87 16.12
CA ARG A 157 -6.25 4.12 16.65
C ARG A 157 -6.93 5.32 16.00
N GLU A 158 -6.19 6.43 15.85
CA GLU A 158 -6.71 7.65 15.21
C GLU A 158 -7.10 7.43 13.74
N ILE A 159 -6.21 6.79 12.96
CA ILE A 159 -6.50 6.49 11.55
C ILE A 159 -7.68 5.50 11.45
N ALA A 160 -7.75 4.50 12.32
CA ALA A 160 -8.87 3.56 12.36
C ALA A 160 -10.22 4.29 12.60
N LEU A 161 -10.27 5.23 13.54
CA LEU A 161 -11.47 6.05 13.78
C LEU A 161 -11.88 6.87 12.55
N ARG A 162 -10.93 7.47 11.85
CA ARG A 162 -11.20 8.19 10.58
C ARG A 162 -11.72 7.24 9.50
N THR A 163 -11.13 6.04 9.40
CA THR A 163 -11.54 5.02 8.43
C THR A 163 -12.98 4.55 8.69
N ILE A 164 -13.38 4.35 9.96
CA ILE A 164 -14.77 4.03 10.33
C ILE A 164 -15.74 5.09 9.79
N GLY A 165 -15.37 6.37 9.91
CA GLY A 165 -16.16 7.47 9.35
C GLY A 165 -16.39 7.34 7.84
N LEU A 166 -15.36 6.95 7.10
CA LEU A 166 -15.46 6.72 5.64
C LEU A 166 -16.35 5.52 5.29
N LEU A 167 -16.29 4.45 6.10
CA LEU A 167 -17.13 3.26 5.93
C LEU A 167 -18.60 3.51 6.30
N GLY A 168 -18.87 4.48 7.18
CA GLY A 168 -20.23 4.82 7.64
C GLY A 168 -21.04 5.67 6.64
N SER A 169 -20.40 6.45 5.79
CA SER A 169 -21.04 7.41 4.89
C SER A 169 -21.88 6.76 3.78
N SER A 170 -21.60 5.50 3.42
CA SER A 170 -22.31 4.78 2.34
C SER A 170 -23.74 4.39 2.66
N ARG A 171 -24.13 4.28 3.96
CA ARG A 171 -25.51 3.89 4.35
C ARG A 171 -26.48 5.06 4.42
N ALA A 172 -26.00 6.28 4.57
CA ALA A 172 -26.83 7.47 4.67
C ALA A 172 -27.33 7.96 3.30
N GLU A 173 -26.55 7.81 2.24
CA GLU A 173 -26.92 8.28 0.89
C GLU A 173 -28.03 7.44 0.26
N VAL A 174 -28.05 6.11 0.49
CA VAL A 174 -29.10 5.22 -0.06
C VAL A 174 -30.47 5.46 0.58
N ARG A 175 -30.52 5.88 1.86
CA ARG A 175 -31.79 6.15 2.54
C ARG A 175 -32.37 7.53 2.21
N GLY A 176 -31.56 8.49 1.76
CA GLY A 176 -32.00 9.83 1.40
C GLY A 176 -32.75 9.90 0.06
N VAL A 177 -32.43 9.01 -0.87
CA VAL A 177 -33.05 8.96 -2.21
C VAL A 177 -34.42 8.31 -2.20
N GLN A 178 -34.68 7.36 -1.29
CA GLN A 178 -35.97 6.64 -1.21
C GLN A 178 -37.10 7.41 -0.48
N ARG A 179 -36.82 8.58 0.11
CA ARG A 179 -37.84 9.39 0.79
C ARG A 179 -38.32 10.62 -0.02
N ARG A 180 -37.95 10.74 -1.28
CA ARG A 180 -38.34 11.85 -2.15
C ARG A 180 -39.12 11.45 -3.42
N ASN A 181 -39.74 10.27 -3.41
CA ASN A 181 -40.74 9.90 -4.43
C ASN A 181 -42.09 9.61 -3.75
#